data_168257722ab03e4d3b1ac0ea021c60b8
#
_entry.id   168257722ab03e4d3b1ac0ea021c60b8
#
_cell.length_a   1.000
_cell.length_b   1.000
_cell.length_c   1.000
_cell.angle_alpha   90.00
_cell.angle_beta   90.00
_cell.angle_gamma   90.00
#
_symmetry.space_group_name_H-M   'P 1'
#
loop_
_entity.id
_entity.type
_entity.pdbx_description
1 polymer ?
#
loop_
_entity_poly.entity_id
_entity_poly.type
_entity_poly.pdbx_seq_one_letter_code
_entity_poly.pdbx_strand_id
1 'polypeptide(L)'
;ILPTGDGMALVFFNSVHAAFKCAVDVGKKTYKHPQIGLRNGVYSGPVVPVKDINNNPNVSGSGINMAQRCMDAGDNDHILISNGVHQYVNQMDIPGLKFEDWGQVIVKHGSTVHMWTAYGPNFGRTEFPTWRGTKKAEFKSE
;
A
#
# COMPACT_ATOMS: atom_id res chain seq x y z
N ILE A 1 14.08 7.73 1.56
CA ILE A 1 13.97 6.41 0.90
C ILE A 1 14.67 5.38 1.75
N LEU A 2 13.96 4.31 2.07
CA LEU A 2 14.48 3.21 2.85
C LEU A 2 14.49 1.95 1.99
N PRO A 3 15.67 1.41 1.63
CA PRO A 3 15.73 0.12 0.95
C PRO A 3 15.23 -1.00 1.87
N THR A 4 14.41 -1.90 1.34
CA THR A 4 13.86 -3.04 2.08
C THR A 4 14.02 -4.31 1.25
N GLY A 5 15.24 -4.89 1.24
CA GLY A 5 15.51 -6.06 0.41
C GLY A 5 15.42 -5.71 -1.07
N ASP A 6 14.39 -6.21 -1.73
CA ASP A 6 14.13 -5.99 -3.17
C ASP A 6 13.18 -4.81 -3.44
N GLY A 7 12.93 -3.99 -2.43
CA GLY A 7 12.02 -2.86 -2.55
C GLY A 7 12.51 -1.64 -1.80
N MET A 8 11.59 -0.71 -1.55
CA MET A 8 11.89 0.50 -0.81
C MET A 8 10.64 1.02 -0.11
N ALA A 9 10.84 1.77 0.96
CA ALA A 9 9.78 2.53 1.61
C ALA A 9 10.02 4.01 1.37
N LEU A 10 8.96 4.72 1.01
CA LEU A 10 8.94 6.18 0.88
C LEU A 10 8.05 6.73 1.99
N VAL A 11 8.56 7.69 2.73
CA VAL A 11 7.84 8.27 3.86
C VAL A 11 7.46 9.71 3.54
N PHE A 12 6.18 10.01 3.69
CA PHE A 12 5.61 11.34 3.47
C PHE A 12 5.08 11.85 4.80
N PHE A 13 5.75 12.83 5.38
CA PHE A 13 5.41 13.30 6.73
C PHE A 13 4.16 14.18 6.78
N ASN A 14 3.83 14.87 5.70
CA ASN A 14 2.84 15.93 5.74
C ASN A 14 1.61 15.70 4.86
N SER A 15 1.55 14.60 4.11
CA SER A 15 0.43 14.43 3.19
C SER A 15 0.20 12.98 2.81
N VAL A 16 -0.95 12.46 3.20
CA VAL A 16 -1.44 11.15 2.75
C VAL A 16 -1.73 11.20 1.24
N HIS A 17 -2.25 12.34 0.77
CA HIS A 17 -2.55 12.53 -0.65
C HIS A 17 -1.30 12.41 -1.52
N ALA A 18 -0.18 12.99 -1.07
CA ALA A 18 1.09 12.93 -1.81
C ALA A 18 1.60 11.49 -1.90
N ALA A 19 1.50 10.72 -0.83
CA ALA A 19 1.91 9.32 -0.82
C ALA A 19 1.08 8.49 -1.80
N PHE A 20 -0.22 8.67 -1.78
CA PHE A 20 -1.12 7.96 -2.68
C PHE A 20 -0.90 8.36 -4.14
N LYS A 21 -0.76 9.67 -4.40
CA LYS A 21 -0.48 10.17 -5.75
C LYS A 21 0.81 9.57 -6.31
N CYS A 22 1.84 9.46 -5.47
CA CYS A 22 3.09 8.81 -5.85
C CYS A 22 2.86 7.36 -6.28
N ALA A 23 2.08 6.59 -5.51
CA ALA A 23 1.77 5.21 -5.85
C ALA A 23 1.02 5.10 -7.18
N VAL A 24 0.07 5.98 -7.42
CA VAL A 24 -0.67 6.01 -8.70
C VAL A 24 0.26 6.35 -9.86
N ASP A 25 1.14 7.33 -9.70
CA ASP A 25 2.08 7.72 -10.76
C ASP A 25 3.06 6.59 -11.09
N VAL A 26 3.54 5.89 -10.07
CA VAL A 26 4.38 4.70 -10.26
C VAL A 26 3.60 3.61 -10.98
N GLY A 27 2.35 3.38 -10.57
CA GLY A 27 1.49 2.39 -11.20
C GLY A 27 1.24 2.67 -12.67
N LYS A 28 1.06 3.93 -13.04
CA LYS A 28 0.91 4.34 -14.44
C LYS A 28 2.16 4.04 -15.25
N LYS A 29 3.34 4.24 -14.68
CA LYS A 29 4.61 3.96 -15.36
C LYS A 29 4.82 2.46 -15.53
N THR A 30 4.55 1.66 -14.53
CA THR A 30 4.71 0.21 -14.61
C THR A 30 3.67 -0.42 -15.54
N TYR A 31 2.50 0.19 -15.68
CA TYR A 31 1.50 -0.26 -16.64
C TYR A 31 2.03 -0.24 -18.08
N LYS A 32 2.86 0.77 -18.41
CA LYS A 32 3.48 0.90 -19.72
C LYS A 32 4.65 -0.06 -19.93
N HIS A 33 5.11 -0.70 -18.84
CA HIS A 33 6.26 -1.60 -18.86
C HIS A 33 5.87 -2.90 -18.15
N PRO A 34 5.03 -3.76 -18.79
CA PRO A 34 4.48 -4.94 -18.11
C PRO A 34 5.52 -5.97 -17.70
N GLN A 35 6.75 -5.87 -18.19
CA GLN A 35 7.87 -6.71 -17.75
C GLN A 35 8.33 -6.35 -16.33
N ILE A 36 7.95 -5.18 -15.81
CA ILE A 36 8.28 -4.76 -14.45
C ILE A 36 7.10 -5.10 -13.55
N GLY A 37 7.28 -6.06 -12.65
CA GLY A 37 6.27 -6.40 -11.66
C GLY A 37 6.51 -5.60 -10.38
N LEU A 38 5.62 -4.66 -10.06
CA LEU A 38 5.74 -3.83 -8.88
C LEU A 38 4.46 -3.86 -8.05
N ARG A 39 4.62 -4.01 -6.74
CA ARG A 39 3.52 -3.94 -5.78
C ARG A 39 3.65 -2.65 -4.97
N ASN A 40 2.53 -2.02 -4.67
CA ASN A 40 2.49 -0.82 -3.86
C ASN A 40 1.56 -1.01 -2.67
N GLY A 41 2.03 -0.61 -1.50
CA GLY A 41 1.21 -0.56 -0.29
C GLY A 41 1.31 0.83 0.31
N VAL A 42 0.18 1.45 0.63
CA VAL A 42 0.13 2.78 1.25
C VAL A 42 -0.59 2.67 2.58
N TYR A 43 0.06 3.13 3.61
CA TYR A 43 -0.47 3.08 4.97
C TYR A 43 -0.15 4.40 5.68
N SER A 44 -1.10 4.91 6.43
CA SER A 44 -0.91 6.08 7.28
C SER A 44 -0.81 5.62 8.73
N GLY A 45 0.32 5.87 9.35
CA GLY A 45 0.55 5.45 10.72
C GLY A 45 1.81 6.07 11.29
N PRO A 46 2.12 5.76 12.55
CA PRO A 46 3.24 6.38 13.25
C PRO A 46 4.58 6.07 12.60
N VAL A 47 5.36 7.11 12.38
CA VAL A 47 6.77 7.02 12.00
C VAL A 47 7.56 8.00 12.86
N VAL A 48 8.78 7.62 13.19
CA VAL A 48 9.65 8.42 14.05
C VAL A 48 10.98 8.61 13.33
N PRO A 49 11.44 9.87 13.15
CA PRO A 49 12.78 10.10 12.65
C PRO A 49 13.80 9.57 13.66
N VAL A 50 14.75 8.80 13.17
CA VAL A 50 15.86 8.25 13.97
C VAL A 50 17.15 8.44 13.21
N LYS A 51 18.29 8.25 13.88
CA LYS A 51 19.57 8.20 13.22
C LYS A 51 20.09 6.77 13.22
N ASP A 52 20.67 6.34 12.09
CA ASP A 52 21.24 5.02 12.00
C ASP A 52 22.62 4.97 12.71
N ILE A 53 23.27 3.80 12.65
CA ILE A 53 24.56 3.58 13.30
C ILE A 53 25.65 4.52 12.78
N ASN A 54 25.52 5.02 11.56
CA ASN A 54 26.42 5.97 10.93
C ASN A 54 25.97 7.42 11.10
N ASN A 55 24.99 7.68 11.98
CA ASN A 55 24.43 9.00 12.27
C ASN A 55 23.72 9.62 11.07
N ASN A 56 23.29 8.83 10.08
CA ASN A 56 22.52 9.30 8.95
C ASN A 56 21.04 9.36 9.32
N PRO A 57 20.28 10.36 8.79
CA PRO A 57 18.82 10.41 9.01
C PRO A 57 18.12 9.16 8.50
N ASN A 58 17.20 8.66 9.30
CA ASN A 58 16.40 7.50 8.96
C ASN A 58 15.03 7.61 9.63
N VAL A 59 14.15 6.64 9.43
CA VAL A 59 12.85 6.61 10.07
C VAL A 59 12.55 5.20 10.57
N SER A 60 11.73 5.12 11.60
CA SER A 60 11.27 3.88 12.21
C SER A 60 9.81 4.04 12.62
N GLY A 61 9.13 2.94 12.84
CA GLY A 61 7.79 2.95 13.37
C GLY A 61 6.87 1.93 12.73
N SER A 62 5.74 1.69 13.38
CA SER A 62 4.76 0.69 12.94
C SER A 62 4.14 1.03 11.58
N GLY A 63 4.10 2.32 11.21
CA GLY A 63 3.56 2.72 9.91
C GLY A 63 4.31 2.09 8.74
N ILE A 64 5.65 2.01 8.83
CA ILE A 64 6.47 1.38 7.79
C ILE A 64 6.18 -0.11 7.70
N ASN A 65 6.12 -0.78 8.85
CA ASN A 65 5.84 -2.21 8.90
C ASN A 65 4.45 -2.53 8.35
N MET A 66 3.47 -1.70 8.66
CA MET A 66 2.09 -1.90 8.19
C MET A 66 1.98 -1.64 6.68
N ALA A 67 2.70 -0.65 6.15
CA ALA A 67 2.75 -0.43 4.69
C ALA A 67 3.34 -1.65 3.98
N GLN A 68 4.40 -2.23 4.53
CA GLN A 68 5.00 -3.46 4.01
C GLN A 68 3.98 -4.61 3.99
N ARG A 69 3.22 -4.77 5.06
CA ARG A 69 2.20 -5.81 5.14
C ARG A 69 1.07 -5.61 4.14
N CYS A 70 0.66 -4.35 3.91
CA CYS A 70 -0.32 -4.05 2.87
C CYS A 70 0.21 -4.44 1.49
N MET A 71 1.45 -4.07 1.20
CA MET A 71 2.09 -4.43 -0.07
C MET A 71 2.17 -5.94 -0.24
N ASP A 72 2.56 -6.67 0.81
CA ASP A 72 2.72 -8.12 0.77
C ASP A 72 1.40 -8.85 0.56
N ALA A 73 0.28 -8.24 0.90
CA ALA A 73 -1.03 -8.82 0.68
C ALA A 73 -1.45 -8.84 -0.79
N GLY A 74 -0.77 -8.06 -1.62
CA GLY A 74 -1.09 -7.94 -3.04
C GLY A 74 -0.15 -8.71 -3.95
N ASP A 75 -0.36 -8.52 -5.24
CA ASP A 75 0.46 -9.05 -6.31
C ASP A 75 0.93 -7.90 -7.20
N ASN A 76 1.68 -8.24 -8.24
CA ASN A 76 2.16 -7.25 -9.21
C ASN A 76 1.01 -6.36 -9.70
N ASP A 77 1.27 -5.08 -9.81
CA ASP A 77 0.37 -4.02 -10.26
C ASP A 77 -0.73 -3.64 -9.27
N HIS A 78 -0.85 -4.31 -8.13
CA HIS A 78 -1.76 -3.86 -7.08
C HIS A 78 -1.28 -2.57 -6.43
N ILE A 79 -2.22 -1.67 -6.15
CA ILE A 79 -2.02 -0.51 -5.29
C ILE A 79 -2.96 -0.71 -4.11
N LEU A 80 -2.41 -1.17 -3.00
CA LEU A 80 -3.19 -1.49 -1.82
C LEU A 80 -3.07 -0.36 -0.80
N ILE A 81 -4.20 0.07 -0.31
CA ILE A 81 -4.26 1.14 0.68
C ILE A 81 -5.06 0.66 1.88
N SER A 82 -4.68 1.14 3.06
CA SER A 82 -5.46 0.90 4.26
C SER A 82 -6.76 1.71 4.22
N ASN A 83 -7.73 1.29 5.02
CA ASN A 83 -8.98 2.04 5.15
C ASN A 83 -8.74 3.47 5.63
N GLY A 84 -7.75 3.67 6.51
CA GLY A 84 -7.37 5.02 6.96
C GLY A 84 -6.90 5.89 5.80
N VAL A 85 -6.10 5.36 4.89
CA VAL A 85 -5.69 6.09 3.69
C VAL A 85 -6.89 6.35 2.79
N HIS A 86 -7.74 5.35 2.57
CA HIS A 86 -8.92 5.48 1.73
C HIS A 86 -9.81 6.66 2.15
N GLN A 87 -9.98 6.87 3.45
CA GLN A 87 -10.79 7.97 3.97
C GLN A 87 -10.27 9.34 3.54
N TYR A 88 -8.96 9.47 3.32
CA TYR A 88 -8.35 10.72 2.86
C TYR A 88 -8.37 10.88 1.35
N VAL A 89 -8.31 9.78 0.60
CA VAL A 89 -8.06 9.86 -0.85
C VAL A 89 -9.26 9.47 -1.70
N ASN A 90 -10.37 9.06 -1.10
CA ASN A 90 -11.54 8.54 -1.81
C ASN A 90 -12.19 9.55 -2.76
N GLN A 91 -11.92 10.84 -2.58
CA GLN A 91 -12.49 11.90 -3.42
C GLN A 91 -11.41 12.68 -4.19
N MET A 92 -10.20 12.13 -4.30
CA MET A 92 -9.17 12.77 -5.10
C MET A 92 -9.58 12.81 -6.57
N ASP A 93 -9.28 13.94 -7.21
CA ASP A 93 -9.56 14.14 -8.62
C ASP A 93 -8.46 13.55 -9.49
N ILE A 94 -8.49 12.24 -9.63
CA ILE A 94 -7.60 11.50 -10.53
C ILE A 94 -8.47 10.84 -11.58
N PRO A 95 -8.25 11.13 -12.87
CA PRO A 95 -9.12 10.59 -13.92
C PRO A 95 -9.19 9.07 -13.90
N GLY A 96 -10.42 8.55 -13.84
CA GLY A 96 -10.68 7.11 -13.87
C GLY A 96 -10.40 6.37 -12.57
N LEU A 97 -10.02 7.08 -11.50
CA LEU A 97 -9.73 6.45 -10.21
C LEU A 97 -10.97 5.77 -9.64
N LYS A 98 -10.82 4.51 -9.29
CA LYS A 98 -11.83 3.71 -8.60
C LYS A 98 -11.20 2.92 -7.48
N PHE A 99 -12.03 2.49 -6.53
CA PHE A 99 -11.60 1.67 -5.39
C PHE A 99 -12.49 0.45 -5.28
N GLU A 100 -11.90 -0.64 -4.81
CA GLU A 100 -12.66 -1.82 -4.42
C GLU A 100 -12.29 -2.20 -3.00
N ASP A 101 -13.31 -2.41 -2.18
CA ASP A 101 -13.14 -2.77 -0.77
C ASP A 101 -12.85 -4.27 -0.65
N TRP A 102 -11.68 -4.59 -0.14
CA TRP A 102 -11.32 -5.99 0.16
C TRP A 102 -11.76 -6.41 1.56
N GLY A 103 -12.23 -5.49 2.39
CA GLY A 103 -12.58 -5.76 3.78
C GLY A 103 -11.36 -6.06 4.63
N GLN A 104 -11.55 -6.82 5.70
CA GLN A 104 -10.46 -7.20 6.60
C GLN A 104 -9.62 -8.28 5.95
N VAL A 105 -8.34 -8.01 5.80
CA VAL A 105 -7.38 -8.94 5.20
C VAL A 105 -6.40 -9.39 6.28
N ILE A 106 -6.18 -10.69 6.37
CA ILE A 106 -5.23 -11.27 7.33
C ILE A 106 -3.83 -11.05 6.76
N VAL A 107 -3.00 -10.35 7.53
CA VAL A 107 -1.61 -10.07 7.16
C VAL A 107 -0.67 -10.86 8.06
N LYS A 108 0.64 -10.69 7.89
CA LYS A 108 1.66 -11.38 8.68
C LYS A 108 1.37 -11.29 10.17
N HIS A 109 1.67 -12.36 10.88
CA HIS A 109 1.48 -12.51 12.33
C HIS A 109 0.01 -12.52 12.77
N GLY A 110 -0.90 -12.81 11.85
CA GLY A 110 -2.31 -12.96 12.19
C GLY A 110 -3.10 -11.68 12.40
N SER A 111 -2.47 -10.52 12.25
CA SER A 111 -3.17 -9.23 12.33
C SER A 111 -4.08 -9.06 11.13
N THR A 112 -5.13 -8.24 11.29
CA THR A 112 -6.01 -7.90 10.17
C THR A 112 -5.89 -6.41 9.85
N VAL A 113 -6.02 -6.09 8.56
CA VAL A 113 -6.05 -4.71 8.09
C VAL A 113 -7.20 -4.58 7.10
N HIS A 114 -8.04 -3.57 7.32
CA HIS A 114 -9.07 -3.24 6.34
C HIS A 114 -8.40 -2.54 5.17
N MET A 115 -8.44 -3.17 4.01
CA MET A 115 -7.74 -2.71 2.81
C MET A 115 -8.68 -2.47 1.66
N TRP A 116 -8.25 -1.56 0.80
CA TRP A 116 -8.88 -1.28 -0.49
C TRP A 116 -7.83 -1.42 -1.57
N THR A 117 -8.23 -1.84 -2.76
CA THR A 117 -7.38 -1.73 -3.93
C THR A 117 -7.80 -0.51 -4.75
N ALA A 118 -6.81 0.27 -5.20
CA ALA A 118 -7.04 1.42 -6.04
C ALA A 118 -6.67 1.05 -7.48
N TYR A 119 -7.51 1.45 -8.43
CA TYR A 119 -7.28 1.11 -9.82
C TYR A 119 -7.91 2.14 -10.75
N GLY A 120 -7.49 2.08 -12.00
CA GLY A 120 -8.02 2.91 -13.07
C GLY A 120 -7.72 2.29 -14.42
N PRO A 121 -7.96 3.01 -15.52
CA PRO A 121 -7.76 2.45 -16.86
C PRO A 121 -6.31 2.10 -17.18
N ASN A 122 -5.34 2.69 -16.48
CA ASN A 122 -3.92 2.49 -16.75
C ASN A 122 -3.07 2.34 -15.48
N PHE A 123 -3.68 1.89 -14.40
CA PHE A 123 -2.98 1.60 -13.14
C PHE A 123 -3.84 0.70 -12.25
N GLY A 124 -3.18 -0.09 -11.42
CA GLY A 124 -3.84 -0.90 -10.41
C GLY A 124 -4.50 -2.17 -10.93
N ARG A 125 -4.99 -2.97 -10.00
CA ARG A 125 -5.73 -4.22 -10.25
C ARG A 125 -6.79 -4.41 -9.18
N THR A 126 -7.81 -5.22 -9.47
CA THR A 126 -8.89 -5.49 -8.53
C THR A 126 -8.85 -6.88 -7.91
N GLU A 127 -8.21 -7.85 -8.55
CA GLU A 127 -8.29 -9.26 -8.17
C GLU A 127 -7.62 -9.55 -6.83
N PHE A 128 -8.32 -10.24 -5.93
CA PHE A 128 -7.73 -10.68 -4.67
C PHE A 128 -6.83 -11.89 -4.92
N PRO A 129 -5.55 -11.84 -4.50
CA PRO A 129 -4.59 -12.91 -4.80
C PRO A 129 -4.75 -14.07 -3.84
N THR A 130 -5.42 -15.12 -4.26
CA THR A 130 -5.66 -16.31 -3.42
C THR A 130 -4.43 -17.22 -3.34
N TRP A 131 -3.58 -17.20 -4.36
CA TRP A 131 -2.47 -18.13 -4.52
C TRP A 131 -1.24 -17.79 -3.67
N ARG A 132 -1.20 -16.61 -3.06
CA ARG A 132 -0.09 -16.19 -2.18
C ARG A 132 -0.34 -16.50 -0.70
N GLY A 133 -1.39 -17.25 -0.37
CA GLY A 133 -1.76 -17.49 1.00
C GLY A 133 -2.41 -16.32 1.69
N THR A 134 -2.65 -15.21 0.98
CA THR A 134 -3.39 -14.07 1.49
C THR A 134 -4.85 -14.47 1.66
N LYS A 135 -5.45 -14.09 2.78
CA LYS A 135 -6.82 -14.45 3.10
C LYS A 135 -7.60 -13.24 3.58
N LYS A 136 -8.86 -13.18 3.19
CA LYS A 136 -9.81 -12.27 3.80
C LYS A 136 -10.29 -12.85 5.12
N ALA A 137 -10.46 -11.98 6.11
CA ALA A 137 -11.07 -12.42 7.36
C ALA A 137 -12.56 -12.70 7.12
N GLU A 138 -13.04 -13.78 7.70
CA GLU A 138 -14.46 -14.07 7.64
C GLU A 138 -15.21 -13.15 8.60
N PHE A 139 -16.26 -12.50 8.10
CA PHE A 139 -17.20 -11.79 8.95
C PHE A 139 -18.19 -12.82 9.50
N LYS A 140 -18.15 -13.00 10.82
CA LYS A 140 -19.25 -13.69 11.49
C LYS A 140 -20.34 -12.66 11.74
N SER A 141 -21.40 -12.74 10.97
CA SER A 141 -22.60 -11.97 11.27
C SER A 141 -23.23 -12.53 12.54
N GLU A 142 -23.42 -11.66 13.47
CA GLU A 142 -24.15 -12.01 14.69
C GLU A 142 -25.66 -11.93 14.47
#